data_a55b730f6095da76bb74e65b6f84a253
#
_entry.id   a55b730f6095da76bb74e65b6f84a253
#
_cell.length_a   1.000
_cell.length_b   1.000
_cell.length_c   1.000
_cell.angle_alpha   90.00
_cell.angle_beta   90.00
_cell.angle_gamma   90.00
#
_symmetry.space_group_name_H-M   'P 1'
#
loop_
_entity.id
_entity.type
_entity.pdbx_description
1 polymer ?
#
loop_
_entity_poly.entity_id
_entity_poly.type
_entity_poly.pdbx_seq_one_letter_code
_entity_poly.pdbx_strand_id
1 'polypeptide(L)'
;MCTVTDSKPTLKHFNDYAFITDDKNEFVTIVTPAKIHVLRYSDIVSISYEENGSDVYNKSVGGAVVGGLLFGGVGAIVGGNTAKATHNKEIRIMSIKILLKSTSDSTIILKIYEAGPDGNLLETKKDADRMHYEGLMKEVTGIKDIFAIILDMVDKKVAQQKIAPVMQPVSSTSVADELTKLAKLKDAGILSEEEFNAQKAKLLGL
;
A
#
# COMPACT_ATOMS: atom_id res chain seq x y z
N MET A 1 15.17 9.17 21.77
CA MET A 1 14.87 7.87 22.38
C MET A 1 13.65 7.31 21.68
N CYS A 2 13.83 6.38 20.75
CA CYS A 2 12.71 5.66 20.13
C CYS A 2 12.32 4.55 21.09
N THR A 3 11.15 4.61 21.68
CA THR A 3 10.58 3.51 22.44
C THR A 3 10.23 2.39 21.47
N VAL A 4 11.04 1.35 21.45
CA VAL A 4 10.71 0.08 20.79
C VAL A 4 9.54 -0.49 21.60
N THR A 5 8.33 -0.35 21.08
CA THR A 5 7.18 -1.09 21.58
C THR A 5 7.44 -2.55 21.25
N ASP A 6 7.52 -3.37 22.28
CA ASP A 6 7.66 -4.83 22.18
C ASP A 6 6.31 -5.38 21.68
N SER A 7 6.05 -5.26 20.38
CA SER A 7 4.79 -5.66 19.77
C SER A 7 4.75 -7.19 19.70
N LYS A 8 3.87 -7.77 20.50
CA LYS A 8 3.53 -9.19 20.38
C LYS A 8 2.75 -9.43 19.09
N PRO A 9 2.86 -10.62 18.46
CA PRO A 9 2.02 -10.99 17.33
C PRO A 9 0.54 -10.76 17.62
N THR A 10 -0.15 -10.11 16.68
CA THR A 10 -1.58 -9.78 16.81
C THR A 10 -2.39 -10.71 15.92
N LEU A 11 -3.40 -11.37 16.52
CA LEU A 11 -4.33 -12.25 15.81
C LEU A 11 -5.65 -11.51 15.58
N LYS A 12 -6.14 -11.49 14.34
CA LYS A 12 -7.47 -11.02 13.96
C LYS A 12 -8.20 -12.08 13.15
N HIS A 13 -9.47 -12.32 13.46
CA HIS A 13 -10.35 -13.25 12.77
C HIS A 13 -11.41 -12.49 11.96
N PHE A 14 -11.69 -12.99 10.76
CA PHE A 14 -12.73 -12.52 9.85
C PHE A 14 -13.36 -13.75 9.19
N ASN A 15 -14.56 -14.13 9.59
CA ASN A 15 -15.25 -15.33 9.08
C ASN A 15 -14.29 -16.51 8.82
N ASP A 16 -14.03 -16.81 7.54
CA ASP A 16 -13.21 -17.94 7.10
C ASP A 16 -11.69 -17.65 7.10
N TYR A 17 -11.28 -16.43 7.52
CA TYR A 17 -9.89 -15.99 7.45
C TYR A 17 -9.36 -15.59 8.81
N ALA A 18 -8.08 -15.88 9.05
CA ALA A 18 -7.38 -15.34 10.19
C ALA A 18 -6.05 -14.71 9.74
N PHE A 19 -5.69 -13.61 10.38
CA PHE A 19 -4.47 -12.86 10.12
C PHE A 19 -3.66 -12.76 11.40
N ILE A 20 -2.40 -13.17 11.34
CA ILE A 20 -1.44 -13.01 12.43
C ILE A 20 -0.35 -12.07 11.93
N THR A 21 -0.23 -10.89 12.51
CA THR A 21 0.81 -9.92 12.18
C THR A 21 1.90 -9.94 13.23
N ASP A 22 3.15 -9.95 12.79
CA ASP A 22 4.36 -9.82 13.62
C ASP A 22 5.15 -8.61 13.10
N ASP A 23 4.87 -7.44 13.67
CA ASP A 23 5.47 -6.18 13.24
C ASP A 23 6.97 -6.11 13.57
N LYS A 24 7.43 -6.87 14.57
CA LYS A 24 8.85 -6.95 14.95
C LYS A 24 9.68 -7.66 13.89
N ASN A 25 9.16 -8.78 13.40
CA ASN A 25 9.84 -9.60 12.39
C ASN A 25 9.33 -9.34 10.97
N GLU A 26 8.28 -8.48 10.83
CA GLU A 26 7.67 -8.05 9.57
C GLU A 26 7.10 -9.20 8.74
N PHE A 27 6.36 -10.06 9.40
CA PHE A 27 5.63 -11.15 8.77
C PHE A 27 4.12 -11.01 9.00
N VAL A 28 3.35 -11.40 8.00
CA VAL A 28 1.93 -11.68 8.14
C VAL A 28 1.67 -13.13 7.76
N THR A 29 0.96 -13.83 8.62
CA THR A 29 0.42 -15.15 8.32
C THR A 29 -1.05 -15.01 8.00
N ILE A 30 -1.46 -15.47 6.82
CA ILE A 30 -2.83 -15.50 6.36
C ILE A 30 -3.29 -16.94 6.36
N VAL A 31 -4.28 -17.24 7.20
CA VAL A 31 -4.93 -18.55 7.26
C VAL A 31 -6.18 -18.47 6.40
N THR A 32 -6.25 -19.33 5.38
CA THR A 32 -7.42 -19.49 4.52
C THR A 32 -7.97 -20.90 4.67
N PRO A 33 -9.21 -21.18 4.23
CA PRO A 33 -9.74 -22.54 4.25
C PRO A 33 -8.89 -23.56 3.47
N ALA A 34 -8.15 -23.10 2.46
CA ALA A 34 -7.36 -23.97 1.59
C ALA A 34 -5.92 -24.16 2.09
N LYS A 35 -5.27 -23.11 2.58
CA LYS A 35 -3.86 -23.15 2.97
C LYS A 35 -3.46 -21.99 3.88
N ILE A 36 -2.27 -22.10 4.47
CA ILE A 36 -1.64 -21.06 5.25
C ILE A 36 -0.56 -20.39 4.39
N HIS A 37 -0.58 -19.05 4.34
CA HIS A 37 0.44 -18.26 3.70
C HIS A 37 1.24 -17.50 4.75
N VAL A 38 2.57 -17.60 4.70
CA VAL A 38 3.48 -16.82 5.54
C VAL A 38 4.26 -15.88 4.63
N LEU A 39 4.05 -14.58 4.79
CA LEU A 39 4.56 -13.55 3.88
C LEU A 39 5.39 -12.55 4.67
N ARG A 40 6.49 -12.09 4.08
CA ARG A 40 7.16 -10.88 4.56
C ARG A 40 6.37 -9.65 4.12
N TYR A 41 6.34 -8.62 4.92
CA TYR A 41 5.71 -7.36 4.54
C TYR A 41 6.27 -6.81 3.22
N SER A 42 7.60 -6.94 3.03
CA SER A 42 8.29 -6.51 1.81
C SER A 42 7.88 -7.25 0.55
N ASP A 43 7.27 -8.42 0.65
CA ASP A 43 6.83 -9.22 -0.51
C ASP A 43 5.44 -8.82 -1.00
N ILE A 44 4.72 -8.01 -0.23
CA ILE A 44 3.40 -7.51 -0.59
C ILE A 44 3.56 -6.25 -1.45
N VAL A 45 2.94 -6.27 -2.62
CA VAL A 45 2.97 -5.16 -3.60
C VAL A 45 1.75 -4.27 -3.46
N SER A 46 0.58 -4.88 -3.39
CA SER A 46 -0.68 -4.15 -3.29
C SER A 46 -1.79 -4.99 -2.71
N ILE A 47 -2.84 -4.30 -2.28
CA ILE A 47 -4.13 -4.88 -1.94
C ILE A 47 -5.21 -4.17 -2.74
N SER A 48 -6.15 -4.93 -3.30
CA SER A 48 -7.37 -4.40 -3.90
C SER A 48 -8.61 -5.09 -3.35
N TYR A 49 -9.71 -4.37 -3.32
CA TYR A 49 -11.03 -4.89 -3.07
C TYR A 49 -11.89 -4.73 -4.32
N GLU A 50 -12.55 -5.81 -4.71
CA GLU A 50 -13.37 -5.87 -5.91
C GLU A 50 -14.80 -6.30 -5.60
N GLU A 51 -15.75 -5.67 -6.30
CA GLU A 51 -17.15 -6.09 -6.39
C GLU A 51 -17.47 -6.46 -7.84
N ASN A 52 -17.99 -7.66 -8.06
CA ASN A 52 -18.35 -8.16 -9.40
C ASN A 52 -17.21 -8.05 -10.45
N GLY A 53 -15.96 -8.18 -10.00
CA GLY A 53 -14.77 -8.08 -10.85
C GLY A 53 -14.32 -6.65 -11.15
N SER A 54 -14.93 -5.65 -10.54
CA SER A 54 -14.51 -4.24 -10.67
C SER A 54 -13.80 -3.78 -9.42
N ASP A 55 -12.65 -3.11 -9.59
CA ASP A 55 -11.88 -2.52 -8.49
C ASP A 55 -12.67 -1.39 -7.83
N VAL A 56 -12.94 -1.54 -6.53
CA VAL A 56 -13.56 -0.53 -5.68
C VAL A 56 -12.52 0.20 -4.85
N TYR A 57 -11.45 -0.50 -4.48
CA TYR A 57 -10.33 0.03 -3.71
C TYR A 57 -9.03 -0.62 -4.15
N ASN A 58 -7.98 0.18 -4.24
CA ASN A 58 -6.62 -0.30 -4.50
C ASN A 58 -5.60 0.54 -3.72
N LYS A 59 -4.64 -0.11 -3.07
CA LYS A 59 -3.47 0.52 -2.45
C LYS A 59 -2.23 -0.31 -2.76
N SER A 60 -1.17 0.34 -3.21
CA SER A 60 0.13 -0.28 -3.52
C SER A 60 1.26 0.41 -2.79
N VAL A 61 2.41 -0.28 -2.69
CA VAL A 61 3.67 0.29 -2.19
C VAL A 61 4.07 1.48 -3.07
N GLY A 62 4.32 2.64 -2.46
CA GLY A 62 4.66 3.89 -3.17
C GLY A 62 3.52 4.51 -3.97
N GLY A 63 2.33 3.92 -3.94
CA GLY A 63 1.17 4.35 -4.69
C GLY A 63 0.17 5.16 -3.87
N ALA A 64 -0.54 6.10 -4.53
CA ALA A 64 -1.71 6.73 -3.94
C ALA A 64 -2.86 5.72 -3.77
N VAL A 65 -3.69 5.93 -2.75
CA VAL A 65 -4.91 5.14 -2.58
C VAL A 65 -5.91 5.53 -3.67
N VAL A 66 -6.31 4.56 -4.50
CA VAL A 66 -7.35 4.74 -5.52
C VAL A 66 -8.64 4.12 -4.98
N GLY A 67 -9.78 4.80 -5.14
CA GLY A 67 -11.09 4.28 -4.70
C GLY A 67 -11.43 4.56 -3.24
N GLY A 68 -10.78 5.52 -2.58
CA GLY A 68 -10.94 5.86 -1.17
C GLY A 68 -12.31 6.39 -0.71
N LEU A 69 -13.30 6.45 -1.60
CA LEU A 69 -14.61 7.07 -1.32
C LEU A 69 -15.60 6.20 -0.52
N LEU A 70 -15.30 4.91 -0.30
CA LEU A 70 -16.24 3.99 0.33
C LEU A 70 -15.83 3.47 1.71
N PHE A 71 -14.65 3.86 2.20
CA PHE A 71 -14.14 3.29 3.45
C PHE A 71 -13.83 4.38 4.46
N GLY A 72 -14.75 4.53 5.40
CA GLY A 72 -14.67 5.46 6.52
C GLY A 72 -13.47 5.21 7.43
N GLY A 73 -12.33 5.75 7.02
CA GLY A 73 -11.31 6.22 7.93
C GLY A 73 -11.41 7.72 7.88
N VAL A 74 -11.67 8.36 8.98
CA VAL A 74 -11.70 9.79 9.27
C VAL A 74 -11.34 10.67 8.05
N GLY A 75 -12.29 10.97 7.15
CA GLY A 75 -11.99 11.93 6.07
C GLY A 75 -12.86 11.90 4.81
N ALA A 76 -13.80 10.99 4.64
CA ALA A 76 -14.58 10.93 3.40
C ALA A 76 -16.08 10.91 3.63
N ILE A 77 -16.61 11.83 4.41
CA ILE A 77 -18.00 12.27 4.31
C ILE A 77 -17.96 13.66 3.67
N VAL A 78 -17.73 13.72 2.38
CA VAL A 78 -18.03 14.91 1.59
C VAL A 78 -19.03 14.50 0.52
N GLY A 79 -20.29 14.84 0.77
CA GLY A 79 -21.33 14.83 -0.22
C GLY A 79 -22.38 13.71 -0.06
N GLY A 80 -23.59 14.10 0.26
CA GLY A 80 -24.80 13.29 0.51
C GLY A 80 -25.29 12.35 -0.62
N ASN A 81 -24.40 11.81 -1.44
CA ASN A 81 -24.72 10.87 -2.52
C ASN A 81 -24.24 9.44 -2.26
N THR A 82 -23.41 9.21 -1.22
CA THR A 82 -22.87 7.87 -0.92
C THR A 82 -23.94 6.91 -0.40
N ALA A 83 -24.93 7.40 0.33
CA ALA A 83 -26.05 6.58 0.79
C ALA A 83 -26.89 6.05 -0.38
N LYS A 84 -27.10 6.84 -1.44
CA LYS A 84 -27.82 6.39 -2.65
C LYS A 84 -27.04 5.37 -3.47
N ALA A 85 -25.71 5.46 -3.49
CA ALA A 85 -24.84 4.52 -4.22
C ALA A 85 -24.83 3.11 -3.60
N THR A 86 -25.11 3.00 -2.30
CA THR A 86 -25.19 1.71 -1.59
C THR A 86 -26.56 1.05 -1.72
N HIS A 87 -27.63 1.80 -2.01
CA HIS A 87 -29.00 1.31 -1.96
C HIS A 87 -29.47 0.47 -3.16
N ASN A 88 -28.70 0.41 -4.26
CA ASN A 88 -29.14 -0.27 -5.48
C ASN A 88 -28.02 -1.15 -6.09
N LYS A 89 -27.23 -1.80 -5.26
CA LYS A 89 -26.19 -2.73 -5.74
C LYS A 89 -26.77 -4.15 -5.86
N GLU A 90 -26.35 -4.84 -6.89
CA GLU A 90 -26.53 -6.27 -7.07
C GLU A 90 -25.15 -6.92 -7.01
N ILE A 91 -24.86 -7.60 -5.91
CA ILE A 91 -23.53 -8.19 -5.63
C ILE A 91 -23.59 -9.69 -5.88
N ARG A 92 -22.78 -10.15 -6.81
CA ARG A 92 -22.55 -11.56 -7.09
C ARG A 92 -21.32 -12.09 -6.38
N ILE A 93 -20.24 -11.30 -6.36
CA ILE A 93 -18.97 -11.66 -5.76
C ILE A 93 -18.30 -10.45 -5.11
N MET A 94 -17.72 -10.66 -3.93
CA MET A 94 -16.85 -9.71 -3.25
C MET A 94 -15.53 -10.41 -2.95
N SER A 95 -14.42 -9.83 -3.35
CA SER A 95 -13.11 -10.42 -3.13
C SER A 95 -12.04 -9.37 -2.80
N ILE A 96 -11.06 -9.80 -1.99
CA ILE A 96 -9.84 -9.04 -1.75
C ILE A 96 -8.71 -9.77 -2.46
N LYS A 97 -7.94 -9.03 -3.26
CA LYS A 97 -6.73 -9.54 -3.91
C LYS A 97 -5.50 -8.94 -3.26
N ILE A 98 -4.54 -9.77 -2.92
CA ILE A 98 -3.24 -9.39 -2.39
C ILE A 98 -2.21 -9.77 -3.43
N LEU A 99 -1.57 -8.77 -4.05
CA LEU A 99 -0.52 -8.97 -5.05
C LEU A 99 0.84 -9.09 -4.37
N LEU A 100 1.60 -10.10 -4.76
CA LEU A 100 2.92 -10.42 -4.24
C LEU A 100 4.02 -10.21 -5.28
N LYS A 101 5.25 -10.01 -4.84
CA LYS A 101 6.45 -9.93 -5.69
C LYS A 101 6.85 -11.27 -6.33
N SER A 102 6.16 -12.36 -5.99
CA SER A 102 6.44 -13.70 -6.52
C SER A 102 5.94 -13.82 -7.97
N THR A 103 6.69 -14.51 -8.82
CA THR A 103 6.28 -14.83 -10.19
C THR A 103 5.48 -16.12 -10.30
N SER A 104 5.60 -17.01 -9.32
CA SER A 104 4.89 -18.31 -9.31
C SER A 104 3.52 -18.22 -8.62
N ASP A 105 3.46 -17.58 -7.45
CA ASP A 105 2.25 -17.35 -6.66
C ASP A 105 2.08 -15.84 -6.47
N SER A 106 1.70 -15.15 -7.53
CA SER A 106 1.66 -13.68 -7.53
C SER A 106 0.44 -13.09 -6.84
N THR A 107 -0.63 -13.89 -6.61
CA THR A 107 -1.88 -13.34 -6.09
C THR A 107 -2.55 -14.28 -5.10
N ILE A 108 -2.94 -13.74 -3.94
CA ILE A 108 -3.82 -14.41 -2.99
C ILE A 108 -5.19 -13.75 -3.14
N ILE A 109 -6.23 -14.58 -3.35
CA ILE A 109 -7.62 -14.12 -3.46
C ILE A 109 -8.39 -14.61 -2.23
N LEU A 110 -8.95 -13.66 -1.48
CA LEU A 110 -9.85 -13.91 -0.36
C LEU A 110 -11.27 -13.63 -0.84
N LYS A 111 -12.08 -14.66 -0.97
CA LYS A 111 -13.50 -14.53 -1.33
C LYS A 111 -14.28 -14.16 -0.08
N ILE A 112 -14.82 -12.97 -0.03
CA ILE A 112 -15.63 -12.47 1.09
C ILE A 112 -17.09 -12.89 0.93
N TYR A 113 -17.57 -12.86 -0.32
CA TYR A 113 -18.91 -13.29 -0.69
C TYR A 113 -18.92 -13.84 -2.10
N GLU A 114 -19.70 -14.89 -2.32
CA GLU A 114 -20.01 -15.43 -3.64
C GLU A 114 -21.45 -15.92 -3.63
N ALA A 115 -22.27 -15.44 -4.58
CA ALA A 115 -23.64 -15.90 -4.75
C ALA A 115 -23.66 -17.40 -5.05
N GLY A 116 -24.59 -18.11 -4.40
CA GLY A 116 -24.75 -19.54 -4.62
C GLY A 116 -25.14 -19.92 -6.06
N PRO A 117 -25.13 -21.22 -6.38
CA PRO A 117 -25.45 -21.72 -7.72
C PRO A 117 -26.91 -21.44 -8.14
N ASP A 118 -27.79 -21.15 -7.18
CA ASP A 118 -29.17 -20.69 -7.38
C ASP A 118 -29.26 -19.26 -7.93
N GLY A 119 -28.13 -18.54 -8.03
CA GLY A 119 -28.02 -17.21 -8.61
C GLY A 119 -28.63 -16.11 -7.76
N ASN A 120 -28.95 -16.37 -6.48
CA ASN A 120 -29.44 -15.37 -5.57
C ASN A 120 -28.38 -14.31 -5.32
N LEU A 121 -28.57 -13.12 -5.90
CA LEU A 121 -27.69 -11.97 -5.70
C LEU A 121 -28.01 -11.30 -4.36
N LEU A 122 -26.99 -10.67 -3.78
CA LEU A 122 -27.16 -9.78 -2.64
C LEU A 122 -27.63 -8.41 -3.18
N GLU A 123 -28.93 -8.14 -3.05
CA GLU A 123 -29.56 -6.93 -3.56
C GLU A 123 -29.70 -5.89 -2.44
N THR A 124 -28.83 -4.88 -2.41
CA THR A 124 -28.81 -3.91 -1.30
C THR A 124 -30.06 -3.02 -1.19
N LYS A 125 -30.96 -3.07 -2.17
CA LYS A 125 -32.31 -2.46 -2.06
C LYS A 125 -33.20 -3.18 -1.04
N LYS A 126 -32.94 -4.47 -0.74
CA LYS A 126 -33.63 -5.24 0.28
C LYS A 126 -32.94 -5.04 1.61
N ASP A 127 -33.69 -4.77 2.68
CA ASP A 127 -33.11 -4.43 3.99
C ASP A 127 -32.24 -5.54 4.56
N ALA A 128 -32.66 -6.80 4.45
CA ALA A 128 -31.89 -7.94 4.93
C ALA A 128 -30.55 -8.08 4.20
N ASP A 129 -30.56 -7.95 2.87
CA ASP A 129 -29.37 -8.05 2.03
C ASP A 129 -28.42 -6.86 2.27
N ARG A 130 -28.99 -5.66 2.51
CA ARG A 130 -28.20 -4.48 2.88
C ARG A 130 -27.50 -4.68 4.22
N MET A 131 -28.18 -5.19 5.24
CA MET A 131 -27.56 -5.49 6.53
C MET A 131 -26.44 -6.53 6.40
N HIS A 132 -26.66 -7.56 5.57
CA HIS A 132 -25.64 -8.55 5.28
C HIS A 132 -24.43 -7.93 4.56
N TYR A 133 -24.67 -7.13 3.51
CA TYR A 133 -23.63 -6.39 2.81
C TYR A 133 -22.82 -5.49 3.75
N GLU A 134 -23.46 -4.74 4.64
CA GLU A 134 -22.80 -3.90 5.62
C GLU A 134 -21.94 -4.72 6.61
N GLY A 135 -22.39 -5.90 6.99
CA GLY A 135 -21.61 -6.85 7.78
C GLY A 135 -20.33 -7.28 7.07
N LEU A 136 -20.44 -7.72 5.79
CA LEU A 136 -19.32 -8.10 4.96
C LEU A 136 -18.35 -6.92 4.73
N MET A 137 -18.86 -5.71 4.58
CA MET A 137 -18.04 -4.50 4.42
C MET A 137 -17.22 -4.16 5.67
N LYS A 138 -17.68 -4.51 6.86
CA LYS A 138 -16.88 -4.39 8.08
C LYS A 138 -15.67 -5.32 8.05
N GLU A 139 -15.86 -6.55 7.55
CA GLU A 139 -14.75 -7.51 7.37
C GLU A 139 -13.76 -7.01 6.32
N VAL A 140 -14.24 -6.60 5.15
CA VAL A 140 -13.42 -5.99 4.10
C VAL A 140 -12.60 -4.83 4.65
N THR A 141 -13.24 -3.95 5.43
CA THR A 141 -12.55 -2.81 6.05
C THR A 141 -11.47 -3.26 7.01
N GLY A 142 -11.77 -4.22 7.88
CA GLY A 142 -10.81 -4.73 8.85
C GLY A 142 -9.59 -5.38 8.21
N ILE A 143 -9.79 -6.17 7.14
CA ILE A 143 -8.69 -6.77 6.38
C ILE A 143 -7.87 -5.70 5.66
N LYS A 144 -8.54 -4.78 4.99
CA LYS A 144 -7.92 -3.66 4.29
C LYS A 144 -7.04 -2.81 5.22
N ASP A 145 -7.50 -2.54 6.44
CA ASP A 145 -6.76 -1.74 7.42
C ASP A 145 -5.47 -2.43 7.86
N ILE A 146 -5.47 -3.76 8.03
CA ILE A 146 -4.24 -4.53 8.29
C ILE A 146 -3.21 -4.27 7.19
N PHE A 147 -3.61 -4.46 5.94
CA PHE A 147 -2.69 -4.29 4.80
C PHE A 147 -2.32 -2.83 4.54
N ALA A 148 -3.20 -1.88 4.84
CA ALA A 148 -2.87 -0.47 4.75
C ALA A 148 -1.71 -0.10 5.69
N ILE A 149 -1.72 -0.62 6.92
CA ILE A 149 -0.64 -0.44 7.90
C ILE A 149 0.64 -1.11 7.40
N ILE A 150 0.56 -2.35 6.93
CA ILE A 150 1.71 -3.10 6.39
C ILE A 150 2.37 -2.33 5.24
N LEU A 151 1.58 -1.87 4.26
CA LEU A 151 2.08 -1.14 3.11
C LEU A 151 2.71 0.20 3.52
N ASP A 152 2.13 0.92 4.50
CA ASP A 152 2.71 2.15 5.04
C ASP A 152 4.06 1.90 5.75
N MET A 153 4.21 0.77 6.45
CA MET A 153 5.48 0.37 7.06
C MET A 153 6.55 0.10 5.99
N VAL A 154 6.19 -0.60 4.91
CA VAL A 154 7.08 -0.86 3.77
C VAL A 154 7.47 0.45 3.10
N ASP A 155 6.53 1.36 2.84
CA ASP A 155 6.79 2.66 2.21
C ASP A 155 7.75 3.52 3.03
N LYS A 156 7.55 3.60 4.34
CA LYS A 156 8.44 4.34 5.26
C LYS A 156 9.86 3.80 5.21
N LYS A 157 10.04 2.47 5.16
CA LYS A 157 11.37 1.87 5.05
C LYS A 157 12.04 2.17 3.73
N VAL A 158 11.31 2.05 2.62
CA VAL A 158 11.84 2.40 1.29
C VAL A 158 12.23 3.88 1.25
N ALA A 159 11.44 4.77 1.83
CA ALA A 159 11.76 6.19 1.93
C ALA A 159 13.02 6.44 2.78
N GLN A 160 13.14 5.77 3.93
CA GLN A 160 14.32 5.88 4.81
C GLN A 160 15.60 5.35 4.13
N GLN A 161 15.50 4.26 3.37
CA GLN A 161 16.64 3.73 2.61
C GLN A 161 17.09 4.67 1.49
N LYS A 162 16.17 5.43 0.89
CA LYS A 162 16.51 6.47 -0.10
C LYS A 162 17.13 7.71 0.52
N ILE A 163 16.86 8.00 1.78
CA ILE A 163 17.36 9.17 2.53
C ILE A 163 18.66 8.83 3.28
N ALA A 164 18.91 7.56 3.59
CA ALA A 164 20.21 7.16 4.10
C ALA A 164 21.24 7.55 3.02
N PRO A 165 22.21 8.45 3.33
CA PRO A 165 23.26 8.70 2.40
C PRO A 165 23.89 7.34 2.15
N VAL A 166 23.85 6.88 0.92
CA VAL A 166 24.68 5.80 0.47
C VAL A 166 26.09 6.29 0.74
N MET A 167 26.65 5.91 1.88
CA MET A 167 28.09 5.82 2.02
C MET A 167 28.52 4.68 1.10
N GLN A 168 28.40 4.93 -0.21
CA GLN A 168 29.26 4.25 -1.14
C GLN A 168 30.68 4.61 -0.70
N PRO A 169 31.59 3.64 -0.59
CA PRO A 169 33.00 3.98 -0.53
C PRO A 169 33.19 4.92 -1.71
N VAL A 170 33.65 6.11 -1.45
CA VAL A 170 33.90 7.14 -2.45
C VAL A 170 34.90 6.52 -3.43
N SER A 171 34.37 5.82 -4.46
CA SER A 171 35.12 5.70 -5.69
C SER A 171 35.22 7.15 -6.15
N SER A 172 36.39 7.71 -6.00
CA SER A 172 36.76 9.06 -6.33
C SER A 172 35.97 9.55 -7.54
N THR A 173 34.85 10.26 -7.28
CA THR A 173 34.26 11.12 -8.29
C THR A 173 35.39 12.11 -8.58
N SER A 174 36.04 11.94 -9.70
CA SER A 174 37.19 12.74 -10.08
C SER A 174 36.76 14.20 -9.95
N VAL A 175 37.58 15.02 -9.31
CA VAL A 175 37.40 16.49 -9.26
C VAL A 175 37.04 17.03 -10.65
N ALA A 176 37.48 16.34 -11.70
CA ALA A 176 37.13 16.57 -13.09
C ALA A 176 35.64 16.36 -13.41
N ASP A 177 34.96 15.38 -12.81
CA ASP A 177 33.54 15.12 -13.05
C ASP A 177 32.67 16.20 -12.35
N GLU A 178 33.05 16.65 -11.18
CA GLU A 178 32.38 17.74 -10.48
C GLU A 178 32.57 19.06 -11.19
N LEU A 179 33.79 19.36 -11.69
CA LEU A 179 34.06 20.51 -12.53
C LEU A 179 33.20 20.50 -13.82
N THR A 180 33.03 19.32 -14.42
CA THR A 180 32.22 19.16 -15.63
C THR A 180 30.72 19.44 -15.33
N LYS A 181 30.21 19.03 -14.16
CA LYS A 181 28.83 19.34 -13.72
C LYS A 181 28.65 20.84 -13.47
N LEU A 182 29.61 21.47 -12.81
CA LEU A 182 29.60 22.92 -12.57
C LEU A 182 29.64 23.74 -13.89
N ALA A 183 30.44 23.28 -14.87
CA ALA A 183 30.48 23.92 -16.17
C ALA A 183 29.13 23.86 -16.89
N LYS A 184 28.47 22.71 -16.87
CA LYS A 184 27.11 22.55 -17.44
C LYS A 184 26.07 23.44 -16.77
N LEU A 185 26.16 23.65 -15.46
CA LEU A 185 25.25 24.55 -14.72
C LEU A 185 25.49 26.02 -15.05
N LYS A 186 26.75 26.41 -15.29
CA LYS A 186 27.12 27.74 -15.81
C LYS A 186 26.56 27.94 -17.24
N ASP A 187 26.79 26.97 -18.13
CA ASP A 187 26.32 27.04 -19.53
C ASP A 187 24.78 27.07 -19.62
N ALA A 188 24.08 26.45 -18.66
CA ALA A 188 22.63 26.51 -18.52
C ALA A 188 22.12 27.80 -17.90
N GLY A 189 22.99 28.73 -17.52
CA GLY A 189 22.63 30.01 -16.88
C GLY A 189 22.11 29.88 -15.44
N ILE A 190 22.30 28.71 -14.80
CA ILE A 190 21.85 28.44 -13.42
C ILE A 190 22.90 28.94 -12.41
N LEU A 191 24.19 29.00 -12.81
CA LEU A 191 25.31 29.52 -12.03
C LEU A 191 25.92 30.73 -12.74
N SER A 192 26.17 31.78 -12.00
CA SER A 192 26.94 32.90 -12.47
C SER A 192 28.43 32.54 -12.63
N GLU A 193 29.17 33.32 -13.39
CA GLU A 193 30.61 33.10 -13.58
C GLU A 193 31.40 33.22 -12.26
N GLU A 194 30.98 34.13 -11.41
CA GLU A 194 31.58 34.37 -10.08
C GLU A 194 31.34 33.17 -9.15
N GLU A 195 30.11 32.65 -9.12
CA GLU A 195 29.77 31.44 -8.34
C GLU A 195 30.49 30.22 -8.84
N PHE A 196 30.61 30.06 -10.16
CA PHE A 196 31.37 28.99 -10.78
C PHE A 196 32.84 29.04 -10.36
N ASN A 197 33.47 30.21 -10.44
CA ASN A 197 34.88 30.38 -10.07
C ASN A 197 35.11 30.15 -8.57
N ALA A 198 34.19 30.57 -7.71
CA ALA A 198 34.27 30.32 -6.27
C ALA A 198 34.17 28.80 -5.94
N GLN A 199 33.24 28.09 -6.57
CA GLN A 199 33.09 26.63 -6.36
C GLN A 199 34.27 25.86 -6.96
N LYS A 200 34.79 26.27 -8.12
CA LYS A 200 35.96 25.70 -8.73
C LYS A 200 37.20 25.83 -7.84
N ALA A 201 37.46 27.03 -7.27
CA ALA A 201 38.56 27.28 -6.33
C ALA A 201 38.44 26.37 -5.09
N LYS A 202 37.26 26.23 -4.54
CA LYS A 202 36.97 25.34 -3.39
C LYS A 202 37.23 23.88 -3.69
N LEU A 203 36.84 23.39 -4.89
CA LEU A 203 37.06 22.02 -5.32
C LEU A 203 38.53 21.72 -5.61
N LEU A 204 39.30 22.68 -6.07
CA LEU A 204 40.75 22.57 -6.36
C LEU A 204 41.64 22.86 -5.15
N GLY A 205 41.04 23.28 -4.01
CA GLY A 205 41.78 23.59 -2.79
C GLY A 205 42.61 24.89 -2.90
N LEU A 206 42.19 25.85 -3.75
CA LEU A 206 42.83 27.12 -4.00
C LEU A 206 42.20 28.24 -3.12
#